data_5365d6400206adee15df6e2e1a0c09fc
#
_entry.id   5365d6400206adee15df6e2e1a0c09fc
#
_cell.length_a   1.000
_cell.length_b   1.000
_cell.length_c   1.000
_cell.angle_alpha   90.00
_cell.angle_beta   90.00
_cell.angle_gamma   90.00
#
_symmetry.space_group_name_H-M   'P 1'
#
loop_
_entity.id
_entity.type
_entity.pdbx_description
1 polymer ?
#
loop_
_entity_poly.entity_id
_entity_poly.type
_entity_poly.pdbx_seq_one_letter_code
_entity_poly.pdbx_strand_id
1 'polypeptide(L)'
;TDPSYHKQVVVMTAPHIGNTGWNLEDNESDQIWVSGFVVRNPSPITSNWRAITDLESELKRQNIVGISGVDTRALTRHLRDRGAMRVGIFSGEDLSREEMVIEVRKFEQMTGSFLAKDVSTAKSYVVNPKEVRFKVVALDLGIKAATPRSFAERGVQVTVVPFDTLASDNPTLNI
;
A
#
# COMPACT_ATOMS: atom_id res chain seq x y z
N THR A 1 -1.57 2.83 3.11
CA THR A 1 -1.19 3.74 2.00
C THR A 1 0.16 3.39 1.36
N ASP A 2 0.77 2.25 1.67
CA ASP A 2 2.03 1.81 1.07
C ASP A 2 1.78 1.30 -0.37
N PRO A 3 2.36 1.93 -1.42
CA PRO A 3 2.13 1.55 -2.81
C PRO A 3 2.59 0.13 -3.16
N SER A 4 3.52 -0.44 -2.39
CA SER A 4 4.00 -1.82 -2.61
C SER A 4 2.92 -2.89 -2.45
N TYR A 5 1.76 -2.54 -1.85
CA TYR A 5 0.61 -3.44 -1.73
C TYR A 5 -0.42 -3.31 -2.86
N HIS A 6 -0.09 -2.60 -3.93
CA HIS A 6 -0.99 -2.46 -5.08
C HIS A 6 -1.43 -3.82 -5.63
N LYS A 7 -2.74 -3.96 -5.88
CA LYS A 7 -3.41 -5.21 -6.33
C LYS A 7 -3.28 -6.41 -5.36
N GLN A 8 -2.96 -6.17 -4.09
CA GLN A 8 -2.88 -7.24 -3.09
C GLN A 8 -3.99 -7.12 -2.07
N VAL A 9 -4.48 -8.25 -1.56
CA VAL A 9 -5.29 -8.33 -0.36
C VAL A 9 -4.36 -8.54 0.83
N VAL A 10 -4.40 -7.62 1.80
CA VAL A 10 -3.52 -7.65 2.97
C VAL A 10 -4.22 -8.33 4.13
N VAL A 11 -3.55 -9.31 4.74
CA VAL A 11 -4.01 -10.01 5.93
C VAL A 11 -3.24 -9.51 7.15
N MET A 12 -3.94 -8.90 8.10
CA MET A 12 -3.34 -8.43 9.34
C MET A 12 -3.28 -9.54 10.36
N THR A 13 -2.09 -9.78 10.91
CA THR A 13 -1.85 -10.90 11.85
C THR A 13 -2.09 -10.53 13.30
N ALA A 14 -2.04 -9.25 13.66
CA ALA A 14 -2.38 -8.81 15.00
C ALA A 14 -3.89 -9.07 15.29
N PRO A 15 -4.24 -9.53 16.52
CA PRO A 15 -5.62 -9.88 16.84
C PRO A 15 -6.59 -8.70 16.75
N HIS A 16 -6.14 -7.51 17.14
CA HIS A 16 -6.92 -6.27 17.10
C HIS A 16 -6.27 -5.25 16.20
N ILE A 17 -7.03 -4.68 15.28
CA ILE A 17 -6.55 -3.72 14.29
C ILE A 17 -7.46 -2.49 14.30
N GLY A 18 -6.87 -1.30 14.14
CA GLY A 18 -7.58 -0.04 14.01
C GLY A 18 -7.68 0.82 15.28
N ASN A 19 -7.18 0.34 16.42
CA ASN A 19 -7.20 1.11 17.67
C ASN A 19 -6.38 2.41 17.63
N THR A 20 -5.37 2.50 16.77
CA THR A 20 -4.61 3.74 16.53
C THR A 20 -5.38 4.75 15.68
N GLY A 21 -6.47 4.31 15.03
CA GLY A 21 -7.20 5.13 14.08
C GLY A 21 -6.40 5.48 12.84
N TRP A 22 -6.84 6.53 12.17
CA TRP A 22 -6.22 7.06 10.97
C TRP A 22 -5.82 8.53 11.16
N ASN A 23 -4.68 8.92 10.63
CA ASN A 23 -4.23 10.30 10.55
C ASN A 23 -3.47 10.54 9.24
N LEU A 24 -3.30 11.79 8.84
CA LEU A 24 -2.66 12.13 7.57
C LEU A 24 -1.12 12.11 7.65
N GLU A 25 -0.55 12.23 8.85
CA GLU A 25 0.90 12.31 9.05
C GLU A 25 1.61 10.97 8.79
N ASP A 26 0.91 9.87 9.11
CA ASP A 26 1.44 8.51 8.97
C ASP A 26 1.21 7.91 7.56
N ASN A 27 0.66 8.70 6.64
CA ASN A 27 0.44 8.26 5.27
C ASN A 27 1.76 8.15 4.49
N GLU A 28 1.93 7.04 3.80
CA GLU A 28 3.08 6.77 2.92
C GLU A 28 2.81 7.17 1.46
N SER A 29 1.55 7.48 1.14
CA SER A 29 1.08 8.02 -0.14
C SER A 29 -0.31 8.64 0.04
N ASP A 30 -0.89 9.15 -1.04
CA ASP A 30 -2.16 9.86 -1.07
C ASP A 30 -3.41 8.96 -1.02
N GLN A 31 -3.25 7.65 -1.19
CA GLN A 31 -4.37 6.71 -1.22
C GLN A 31 -4.05 5.35 -0.61
N ILE A 32 -5.10 4.55 -0.38
CA ILE A 32 -4.98 3.13 -0.02
C ILE A 32 -4.83 2.31 -1.30
N TRP A 33 -3.77 1.51 -1.38
CA TRP A 33 -3.41 0.74 -2.57
C TRP A 33 -3.86 -0.72 -2.53
N VAL A 34 -4.19 -1.23 -1.34
CA VAL A 34 -4.64 -2.63 -1.22
C VAL A 34 -5.96 -2.85 -1.93
N SER A 35 -6.11 -4.00 -2.58
CA SER A 35 -7.39 -4.42 -3.18
C SER A 35 -8.39 -4.93 -2.17
N GLY A 36 -7.94 -5.27 -0.96
CA GLY A 36 -8.79 -5.69 0.13
C GLY A 36 -8.02 -5.83 1.45
N PHE A 37 -8.76 -5.81 2.55
CA PHE A 37 -8.18 -5.80 3.89
C PHE A 37 -8.84 -6.85 4.78
N VAL A 38 -8.05 -7.78 5.32
CA VAL A 38 -8.54 -8.91 6.13
C VAL A 38 -8.04 -8.79 7.55
N VAL A 39 -8.97 -8.78 8.50
CA VAL A 39 -8.66 -8.66 9.93
C VAL A 39 -9.40 -9.73 10.75
N ARG A 40 -8.88 -10.03 11.92
CA ARG A 40 -9.62 -10.85 12.88
C ARG A 40 -10.68 -10.03 13.61
N ASN A 41 -10.26 -9.02 14.36
CA ASN A 41 -11.15 -8.14 15.12
C ASN A 41 -10.80 -6.68 14.82
N PRO A 42 -11.68 -5.94 14.15
CA PRO A 42 -11.52 -4.49 14.04
C PRO A 42 -11.80 -3.87 15.41
N SER A 43 -11.01 -2.88 15.79
CA SER A 43 -11.25 -2.14 17.03
C SER A 43 -12.48 -1.24 16.88
N PRO A 44 -13.47 -1.34 17.76
CA PRO A 44 -14.65 -0.48 17.71
C PRO A 44 -14.36 0.97 18.17
N ILE A 45 -13.19 1.19 18.76
CA ILE A 45 -12.82 2.50 19.34
C ILE A 45 -11.39 2.83 18.93
N THR A 46 -11.18 4.06 18.49
CA THR A 46 -9.84 4.64 18.33
C THR A 46 -9.39 5.23 19.66
N SER A 47 -8.15 4.93 20.06
CA SER A 47 -7.57 5.39 21.32
C SER A 47 -6.24 6.13 21.15
N ASN A 48 -6.10 6.86 20.07
CA ASN A 48 -4.91 7.65 19.75
C ASN A 48 -5.32 9.13 19.59
N TRP A 49 -4.65 10.03 20.29
CA TRP A 49 -4.89 11.47 20.23
C TRP A 49 -4.68 12.08 18.84
N ARG A 50 -3.87 11.43 17.96
CA ARG A 50 -3.66 11.86 16.57
C ARG A 50 -4.74 11.35 15.60
N ALA A 51 -5.64 10.47 16.06
CA ALA A 51 -6.66 9.92 15.17
C ALA A 51 -7.67 11.00 14.77
N ILE A 52 -7.88 11.16 13.49
CA ILE A 52 -8.91 12.04 12.91
C ILE A 52 -10.15 11.25 12.46
N THR A 53 -10.00 9.95 12.23
CA THR A 53 -11.08 9.02 11.89
C THR A 53 -10.66 7.59 12.24
N ASP A 54 -11.58 6.65 12.15
CA ASP A 54 -11.32 5.22 12.31
C ASP A 54 -10.96 4.54 10.98
N LEU A 55 -10.41 3.32 11.09
CA LEU A 55 -9.96 2.56 9.93
C LEU A 55 -11.11 2.19 8.98
N GLU A 56 -12.26 1.80 9.53
CA GLU A 56 -13.42 1.37 8.73
C GLU A 56 -13.97 2.52 7.89
N SER A 57 -14.11 3.70 8.50
CA SER A 57 -14.55 4.92 7.82
C SER A 57 -13.62 5.29 6.67
N GLU A 58 -12.30 5.16 6.88
CA GLU A 58 -11.32 5.46 5.84
C GLU A 58 -11.33 4.43 4.70
N LEU A 59 -11.45 3.14 5.01
CA LEU A 59 -11.63 2.09 3.99
C LEU A 59 -12.89 2.34 3.15
N LYS A 60 -14.01 2.68 3.78
CA LYS A 60 -15.26 3.02 3.10
C LYS A 60 -15.11 4.26 2.22
N ARG A 61 -14.47 5.31 2.73
CA ARG A 61 -14.24 6.55 1.98
C ARG A 61 -13.47 6.31 0.68
N GLN A 62 -12.54 5.36 0.69
CA GLN A 62 -11.72 5.01 -0.47
C GLN A 62 -12.23 3.79 -1.25
N ASN A 63 -13.44 3.26 -0.93
CA ASN A 63 -14.04 2.08 -1.57
C ASN A 63 -13.16 0.82 -1.49
N ILE A 64 -12.47 0.63 -0.38
CA ILE A 64 -11.66 -0.56 -0.14
C ILE A 64 -12.49 -1.59 0.62
N VAL A 65 -12.62 -2.78 0.04
CA VAL A 65 -13.34 -3.87 0.68
C VAL A 65 -12.56 -4.44 1.87
N GLY A 66 -13.25 -4.65 2.98
CA GLY A 66 -12.70 -5.28 4.18
C GLY A 66 -13.54 -6.49 4.61
N ILE A 67 -12.89 -7.45 5.26
CA ILE A 67 -13.56 -8.58 5.91
C ILE A 67 -12.98 -8.79 7.31
N SER A 68 -13.85 -9.01 8.28
CA SER A 68 -13.49 -9.30 9.67
C SER A 68 -13.97 -10.67 10.12
N GLY A 69 -13.55 -11.12 11.30
CA GLY A 69 -13.93 -12.43 11.85
C GLY A 69 -13.14 -13.61 11.27
N VAL A 70 -12.13 -13.36 10.44
CA VAL A 70 -11.30 -14.39 9.81
C VAL A 70 -10.21 -14.88 10.79
N ASP A 71 -9.95 -16.19 10.83
CA ASP A 71 -8.76 -16.72 11.52
C ASP A 71 -7.49 -16.36 10.71
N THR A 72 -7.01 -15.13 10.92
CA THR A 72 -5.85 -14.59 10.21
C THR A 72 -4.57 -15.35 10.54
N ARG A 73 -4.48 -15.99 11.71
CA ARG A 73 -3.34 -16.83 12.07
C ARG A 73 -3.29 -18.12 11.24
N ALA A 74 -4.41 -18.82 11.13
CA ALA A 74 -4.51 -20.02 10.30
C ALA A 74 -4.25 -19.68 8.82
N LEU A 75 -4.86 -18.59 8.32
CA LEU A 75 -4.65 -18.12 6.96
C LEU A 75 -3.18 -17.76 6.67
N THR A 76 -2.52 -17.04 7.57
CA THR A 76 -1.10 -16.68 7.42
C THR A 76 -0.19 -17.92 7.42
N ARG A 77 -0.48 -18.92 8.25
CA ARG A 77 0.25 -20.19 8.21
C ARG A 77 0.09 -20.90 6.88
N HIS A 78 -1.15 -20.94 6.36
CA HIS A 78 -1.43 -21.51 5.05
C HIS A 78 -0.65 -20.80 3.94
N LEU A 79 -0.66 -19.46 3.93
CA LEU A 79 0.08 -18.66 2.95
C LEU A 79 1.60 -18.85 3.07
N ARG A 80 2.12 -19.00 4.28
CA ARG A 80 3.54 -19.28 4.48
C ARG A 80 3.96 -20.63 3.89
N ASP A 81 3.12 -21.64 4.04
CA ASP A 81 3.43 -23.00 3.60
C ASP A 81 3.20 -23.19 2.09
N ARG A 82 2.27 -22.43 1.49
CA ARG A 82 1.83 -22.56 0.10
C ARG A 82 2.28 -21.43 -0.83
N GLY A 83 2.76 -20.31 -0.27
CA GLY A 83 3.07 -19.10 -1.00
C GLY A 83 1.86 -18.20 -1.25
N ALA A 84 2.08 -17.10 -1.95
CA ALA A 84 1.01 -16.19 -2.34
C ALA A 84 0.04 -16.86 -3.31
N MET A 85 -1.24 -16.54 -3.17
CA MET A 85 -2.31 -17.14 -3.98
C MET A 85 -3.32 -16.08 -4.42
N ARG A 86 -4.04 -16.38 -5.49
CA ARG A 86 -5.19 -15.57 -5.90
C ARG A 86 -6.28 -15.66 -4.85
N VAL A 87 -6.93 -14.54 -4.57
CA VAL A 87 -7.97 -14.42 -3.55
C VAL A 87 -9.09 -13.51 -4.03
N GLY A 88 -10.31 -13.72 -3.52
CA GLY A 88 -11.45 -12.84 -3.69
C GLY A 88 -12.15 -12.63 -2.36
N ILE A 89 -12.71 -11.44 -2.18
CA ILE A 89 -13.64 -11.11 -1.10
C ILE A 89 -14.99 -10.85 -1.76
N PHE A 90 -15.98 -11.62 -1.37
CA PHE A 90 -17.33 -11.54 -1.93
C PHE A 90 -18.30 -11.10 -0.85
N SER A 91 -19.30 -10.30 -1.22
CA SER A 91 -20.43 -9.92 -0.38
C SER A 91 -21.74 -10.31 -1.06
N GLY A 92 -22.76 -10.64 -0.27
CA GLY A 92 -24.02 -11.14 -0.79
C GLY A 92 -24.06 -12.67 -0.96
N GLU A 93 -25.22 -13.18 -1.39
CA GLU A 93 -25.48 -14.62 -1.56
C GLU A 93 -25.66 -15.01 -3.04
N ASP A 94 -25.22 -14.14 -3.96
CA ASP A 94 -25.50 -14.30 -5.40
C ASP A 94 -24.68 -15.41 -6.08
N LEU A 95 -23.58 -15.83 -5.45
CA LEU A 95 -22.67 -16.84 -6.00
C LEU A 95 -22.47 -18.00 -5.04
N SER A 96 -22.53 -19.22 -5.55
CA SER A 96 -22.07 -20.41 -4.84
C SER A 96 -20.56 -20.39 -4.61
N ARG A 97 -20.07 -21.23 -3.69
CA ARG A 97 -18.62 -21.35 -3.43
C ARG A 97 -17.84 -21.75 -4.67
N GLU A 98 -18.39 -22.64 -5.47
CA GLU A 98 -17.82 -23.14 -6.72
C GLU A 98 -17.68 -22.00 -7.72
N GLU A 99 -18.71 -21.19 -7.89
CA GLU A 99 -18.69 -20.00 -8.75
C GLU A 99 -17.67 -18.96 -8.26
N MET A 100 -17.61 -18.69 -6.96
CA MET A 100 -16.60 -17.79 -6.37
C MET A 100 -15.18 -18.26 -6.69
N VAL A 101 -14.90 -19.58 -6.58
CA VAL A 101 -13.59 -20.14 -6.91
C VAL A 101 -13.28 -20.01 -8.41
N ILE A 102 -14.28 -20.22 -9.27
CA ILE A 102 -14.14 -20.03 -10.72
C ILE A 102 -13.79 -18.56 -11.02
N GLU A 103 -14.48 -17.60 -10.41
CA GLU A 103 -14.20 -16.18 -10.59
C GLU A 103 -12.76 -15.83 -10.17
N VAL A 104 -12.32 -16.28 -8.98
CA VAL A 104 -10.94 -16.04 -8.51
C VAL A 104 -9.89 -16.62 -9.47
N ARG A 105 -10.17 -17.79 -10.07
CA ARG A 105 -9.25 -18.44 -11.01
C ARG A 105 -9.10 -17.72 -12.36
N LYS A 106 -10.06 -16.87 -12.74
CA LYS A 106 -10.00 -16.07 -13.98
C LYS A 106 -8.99 -14.94 -13.91
N PHE A 107 -8.65 -14.46 -12.69
CA PHE A 107 -7.69 -13.38 -12.54
C PHE A 107 -6.27 -13.85 -12.87
N GLU A 108 -5.50 -12.96 -13.48
CA GLU A 108 -4.09 -13.19 -13.74
C GLU A 108 -3.29 -13.28 -12.44
N GLN A 109 -2.16 -13.99 -12.50
CA GLN A 109 -1.22 -14.01 -11.39
C GLN A 109 -0.43 -12.70 -11.37
N MET A 110 0.06 -12.32 -10.19
CA MET A 110 0.90 -11.13 -10.06
C MET A 110 2.26 -11.30 -10.75
N THR A 111 2.74 -12.53 -10.88
CA THR A 111 4.00 -12.85 -11.56
C THR A 111 3.96 -12.40 -13.01
N GLY A 112 4.91 -11.57 -13.40
CA GLY A 112 5.00 -10.99 -14.74
C GLY A 112 4.18 -9.72 -14.94
N SER A 113 3.41 -9.28 -13.93
CA SER A 113 2.69 -8.00 -13.99
C SER A 113 3.66 -6.83 -13.87
N PHE A 114 3.45 -5.81 -14.71
CA PHE A 114 4.20 -4.55 -14.64
C PHE A 114 3.38 -3.50 -13.88
N LEU A 115 3.49 -3.53 -12.55
CA LEU A 115 2.69 -2.67 -11.66
C LEU A 115 3.37 -1.34 -11.31
N ALA A 116 4.66 -1.19 -11.57
CA ALA A 116 5.39 0.03 -11.26
C ALA A 116 4.76 1.28 -11.90
N LYS A 117 4.25 1.17 -13.12
CA LYS A 117 3.55 2.26 -13.81
C LYS A 117 2.29 2.75 -13.10
N ASP A 118 1.61 1.85 -12.38
CA ASP A 118 0.34 2.16 -11.71
C ASP A 118 0.56 2.92 -10.40
N VAL A 119 1.75 2.79 -9.78
CA VAL A 119 2.09 3.34 -8.47
C VAL A 119 3.12 4.47 -8.53
N SER A 120 3.71 4.70 -9.70
CA SER A 120 4.70 5.76 -9.92
C SER A 120 4.04 7.13 -9.94
N THR A 121 4.77 8.14 -9.48
CA THR A 121 4.34 9.54 -9.60
C THR A 121 4.16 9.93 -11.08
N ALA A 122 3.14 10.75 -11.36
CA ALA A 122 2.93 11.27 -12.70
C ALA A 122 3.86 12.45 -13.06
N LYS A 123 4.45 13.10 -12.06
CA LYS A 123 5.34 14.26 -12.22
C LYS A 123 6.48 14.20 -11.23
N SER A 124 7.65 14.62 -11.68
CA SER A 124 8.80 14.75 -10.79
C SER A 124 8.54 15.77 -9.68
N TYR A 125 9.05 15.47 -8.48
CA TYR A 125 9.03 16.40 -7.36
C TYR A 125 10.33 16.34 -6.57
N VAL A 126 10.60 17.37 -5.76
CA VAL A 126 11.84 17.48 -4.99
C VAL A 126 11.52 17.58 -3.51
N VAL A 127 12.22 16.78 -2.71
CA VAL A 127 12.21 16.88 -1.25
C VAL A 127 13.54 17.48 -0.80
N ASN A 128 13.45 18.67 -0.18
CA ASN A 128 14.62 19.44 0.20
C ASN A 128 14.99 19.21 1.66
N PRO A 129 16.29 19.03 1.98
CA PRO A 129 16.79 19.10 3.34
C PRO A 129 16.89 20.57 3.80
N LYS A 130 17.14 20.79 5.09
CA LYS A 130 17.48 22.13 5.62
C LYS A 130 18.78 22.65 5.02
N GLU A 131 19.77 21.78 4.85
CA GLU A 131 21.07 22.06 4.24
C GLU A 131 21.40 20.94 3.25
N VAL A 132 21.72 21.29 2.02
CA VAL A 132 22.03 20.32 0.97
C VAL A 132 23.49 19.91 1.06
N ARG A 133 23.73 18.64 1.38
CA ARG A 133 25.08 18.02 1.36
C ARG A 133 25.26 17.13 0.13
N PHE A 134 24.18 16.42 -0.24
CA PHE A 134 24.19 15.53 -1.39
C PHE A 134 22.88 15.70 -2.18
N LYS A 135 22.92 15.32 -3.44
CA LYS A 135 21.74 15.26 -4.33
C LYS A 135 21.60 13.85 -4.88
N VAL A 136 20.40 13.31 -4.87
CA VAL A 136 20.08 12.01 -5.45
C VAL A 136 18.83 12.09 -6.30
N VAL A 137 18.73 11.21 -7.29
CA VAL A 137 17.52 10.99 -8.07
C VAL A 137 17.00 9.61 -7.73
N ALA A 138 15.70 9.50 -7.48
CA ALA A 138 15.01 8.26 -7.18
C ALA A 138 13.95 8.00 -8.25
N LEU A 139 14.06 6.88 -8.97
CA LEU A 139 12.98 6.38 -9.82
C LEU A 139 11.84 5.90 -8.93
N ASP A 140 10.65 6.41 -9.17
CA ASP A 140 9.47 6.03 -8.40
C ASP A 140 8.86 4.74 -8.92
N LEU A 141 9.10 3.67 -8.20
CA LEU A 141 8.50 2.33 -8.41
C LEU A 141 7.48 1.99 -7.30
N GLY A 142 6.88 3.01 -6.71
CA GLY A 142 6.03 2.91 -5.51
C GLY A 142 6.77 3.30 -4.25
N ILE A 143 7.51 4.42 -4.29
CA ILE A 143 8.28 4.92 -3.16
C ILE A 143 7.36 5.40 -2.03
N LYS A 144 7.69 5.04 -0.79
CA LYS A 144 6.99 5.55 0.39
C LYS A 144 7.42 6.98 0.70
N ALA A 145 6.47 7.82 1.10
CA ALA A 145 6.74 9.22 1.46
C ALA A 145 7.81 9.36 2.57
N ALA A 146 7.90 8.41 3.49
CA ALA A 146 8.94 8.40 4.52
C ALA A 146 10.36 8.27 3.95
N THR A 147 10.54 7.60 2.79
CA THR A 147 11.87 7.38 2.22
C THR A 147 12.56 8.68 1.83
N PRO A 148 12.05 9.54 0.93
CA PRO A 148 12.69 10.79 0.58
C PRO A 148 12.74 11.77 1.76
N ARG A 149 11.78 11.74 2.69
CA ARG A 149 11.84 12.54 3.94
C ARG A 149 13.04 12.15 4.80
N SER A 150 13.25 10.84 5.01
CA SER A 150 14.39 10.36 5.80
C SER A 150 15.75 10.69 5.18
N PHE A 151 15.84 10.73 3.86
CA PHE A 151 17.03 11.23 3.16
C PHE A 151 17.22 12.73 3.39
N ALA A 152 16.16 13.54 3.30
CA ALA A 152 16.22 14.97 3.50
C ALA A 152 16.65 15.32 4.94
N GLU A 153 16.18 14.61 5.95
CA GLU A 153 16.63 14.77 7.35
C GLU A 153 18.14 14.57 7.51
N ARG A 154 18.78 13.84 6.59
CA ARG A 154 20.24 13.57 6.57
C ARG A 154 21.04 14.47 5.63
N GLY A 155 20.43 15.53 5.13
CA GLY A 155 21.09 16.50 4.26
C GLY A 155 21.10 16.09 2.78
N VAL A 156 20.25 15.16 2.36
CA VAL A 156 20.18 14.74 0.97
C VAL A 156 18.95 15.36 0.30
N GLN A 157 19.16 16.15 -0.75
CA GLN A 157 18.09 16.57 -1.65
C GLN A 157 17.69 15.39 -2.54
N VAL A 158 16.43 15.00 -2.51
CA VAL A 158 15.91 13.89 -3.32
C VAL A 158 15.01 14.42 -4.41
N THR A 159 15.35 14.17 -5.66
CA THR A 159 14.46 14.36 -6.80
C THR A 159 13.81 13.03 -7.14
N VAL A 160 12.52 12.91 -6.89
CA VAL A 160 11.74 11.71 -7.25
C VAL A 160 11.18 11.91 -8.65
N VAL A 161 11.40 10.94 -9.52
CA VAL A 161 11.00 11.01 -10.94
C VAL A 161 10.15 9.79 -11.33
N PRO A 162 9.29 9.91 -12.35
CA PRO A 162 8.52 8.79 -12.88
C PRO A 162 9.38 7.59 -13.26
N PHE A 163 8.78 6.39 -13.21
CA PHE A 163 9.47 5.12 -13.48
C PHE A 163 10.12 5.02 -14.86
N ASP A 164 9.60 5.75 -15.84
CA ASP A 164 10.03 5.76 -17.25
C ASP A 164 10.94 6.94 -17.62
N THR A 165 11.39 7.71 -16.62
CA THR A 165 12.29 8.85 -16.87
C THR A 165 13.65 8.35 -17.37
N LEU A 166 14.08 8.88 -18.51
CA LEU A 166 15.40 8.56 -19.07
C LEU A 166 16.50 9.34 -18.36
N ALA A 167 17.69 8.75 -18.29
CA ALA A 167 18.86 9.43 -17.69
C ALA A 167 19.20 10.75 -18.41
N SER A 168 18.97 10.81 -19.74
CA SER A 168 19.15 12.03 -20.55
C SER A 168 18.22 13.18 -20.14
N ASP A 169 17.06 12.88 -19.57
CA ASP A 169 16.02 13.87 -19.26
C ASP A 169 16.22 14.49 -17.86
N ASN A 170 17.22 14.02 -17.14
CA ASN A 170 17.47 14.44 -15.78
C ASN A 170 18.79 15.22 -15.66
N PRO A 171 18.74 16.57 -15.64
CA PRO A 171 19.95 17.40 -15.56
C PRO A 171 20.76 17.21 -14.28
N THR A 172 20.17 16.57 -13.25
CA THR A 172 20.86 16.29 -11.97
C THR A 172 21.77 15.05 -12.08
N LEU A 173 21.60 14.21 -13.12
CA LEU A 173 22.44 13.05 -13.40
C LEU A 173 23.66 13.37 -14.28
N ASN A 174 23.77 14.60 -14.78
CA ASN A 174 24.99 15.06 -15.43
C ASN A 174 26.04 15.38 -14.34
N ILE A 175 26.72 14.34 -13.91
CA ILE A 175 27.95 14.41 -13.09
C ILE A 175 29.15 14.47 -14.04
#